data_8848eb9a32cfc68c7c54f9e488c25a45
#
_entry.id   8848eb9a32cfc68c7c54f9e488c25a45
#
_cell.length_a   1.000
_cell.length_b   1.000
_cell.length_c   1.000
_cell.angle_alpha   90.00
_cell.angle_beta   90.00
_cell.angle_gamma   90.00
#
_symmetry.space_group_name_H-M   'P 1'
#
loop_
_entity.id
_entity.type
_entity.pdbx_description
1 polymer ?
#
loop_
_entity_poly.entity_id
_entity_poly.type
_entity_poly.pdbx_seq_one_letter_code
_entity_poly.pdbx_strand_id
1 'polypeptide(L)'
;AMARIQSVDAAVALNELKTAYWEFRTFRADLLPEVNLTGTLPNYNKSYSSYQNSDGSYGFVRNNTLGLTGDLSIDQNIWLTGGKLSLTSSLDYIKQLGTGGDRHFMSVPVTLQLTQPIFGVNNIKWNRRIEPVRYAEAKAAFITATEEVTMRAITYYFNLLLAKENLGTAKQNQTNADHLYEVALAKRKMGQISENELLQLKLSALNAKAALTEAESDLNAKMFQLRAFLGVGEDEVLNPVLPEAVDGPRMEYNQVLNKALERNSFAQNIRRRQLEADYEVATARGNLRSVDLFAS
;
A
#
# COMPACT_ATOMS: atom_id res chain seq x y z
N ALA A 1 -19.23 -11.95 -2.71
CA ALA A 1 -18.18 -12.42 -3.63
C ALA A 1 -17.70 -11.29 -4.55
N MET A 2 -18.58 -10.58 -5.27
CA MET A 2 -18.21 -9.51 -6.24
C MET A 2 -17.36 -8.41 -5.61
N ALA A 3 -17.76 -7.87 -4.46
CA ALA A 3 -17.03 -6.80 -3.78
C ALA A 3 -15.56 -7.17 -3.47
N ARG A 4 -15.27 -8.42 -3.12
CA ARG A 4 -13.91 -8.91 -2.85
C ARG A 4 -13.02 -9.02 -4.08
N ILE A 5 -13.61 -9.02 -5.28
CA ILE A 5 -12.88 -9.25 -6.54
C ILE A 5 -12.80 -7.96 -7.35
N GLN A 6 -13.85 -7.17 -7.38
CA GLN A 6 -14.02 -6.04 -8.30
C GLN A 6 -13.87 -4.67 -7.63
N SER A 7 -14.04 -4.56 -6.29
CA SER A 7 -13.91 -3.26 -5.64
C SER A 7 -12.48 -2.74 -5.68
N VAL A 8 -12.35 -1.43 -5.81
CA VAL A 8 -11.05 -0.72 -5.79
C VAL A 8 -10.31 -0.99 -4.47
N ASP A 9 -11.03 -0.99 -3.34
CA ASP A 9 -10.46 -1.25 -2.02
C ASP A 9 -9.83 -2.66 -1.92
N ALA A 10 -10.48 -3.67 -2.52
CA ALA A 10 -9.93 -5.03 -2.57
C ALA A 10 -8.66 -5.11 -3.44
N ALA A 11 -8.65 -4.37 -4.56
CA ALA A 11 -7.47 -4.29 -5.43
C ALA A 11 -6.30 -3.59 -4.74
N VAL A 12 -6.55 -2.52 -3.98
CA VAL A 12 -5.54 -1.83 -3.15
C VAL A 12 -4.97 -2.79 -2.11
N ALA A 13 -5.82 -3.45 -1.32
CA ALA A 13 -5.37 -4.41 -0.31
C ALA A 13 -4.53 -5.55 -0.90
N LEU A 14 -4.90 -6.05 -2.07
CA LEU A 14 -4.11 -7.07 -2.78
C LEU A 14 -2.73 -6.55 -3.23
N ASN A 15 -2.68 -5.32 -3.72
CA ASN A 15 -1.41 -4.71 -4.15
C ASN A 15 -0.49 -4.42 -2.96
N GLU A 16 -1.02 -3.99 -1.83
CA GLU A 16 -0.25 -3.83 -0.58
C GLU A 16 0.35 -5.17 -0.13
N LEU A 17 -0.44 -6.26 -0.17
CA LEU A 17 0.08 -7.60 0.13
C LEU A 17 1.17 -8.03 -0.86
N LYS A 18 1.01 -7.75 -2.16
CA LYS A 18 2.04 -8.04 -3.17
C LYS A 18 3.32 -7.25 -2.92
N THR A 19 3.20 -5.97 -2.54
CA THR A 19 4.35 -5.14 -2.17
C THR A 19 5.11 -5.75 -1.01
N ALA A 20 4.43 -6.06 0.10
CA ALA A 20 5.04 -6.70 1.26
C ALA A 20 5.66 -8.09 0.94
N TYR A 21 5.05 -8.84 0.01
CA TYR A 21 5.62 -10.10 -0.46
C TYR A 21 6.94 -9.90 -1.21
N TRP A 22 6.99 -8.90 -2.09
CA TRP A 22 8.20 -8.61 -2.85
C TRP A 22 9.29 -8.00 -1.96
N GLU A 23 8.95 -7.14 -1.00
CA GLU A 23 9.87 -6.63 0.02
C GLU A 23 10.50 -7.77 0.81
N PHE A 24 9.67 -8.73 1.27
CA PHE A 24 10.18 -9.92 1.97
C PHE A 24 11.05 -10.80 1.07
N ARG A 25 10.71 -10.92 -0.22
CA ARG A 25 11.55 -11.66 -1.18
C ARG A 25 12.87 -10.95 -1.46
N THR A 26 12.86 -9.64 -1.61
CA THR A 26 14.08 -8.82 -1.76
C THR A 26 14.98 -9.01 -0.55
N PHE A 27 14.44 -8.86 0.65
CA PHE A 27 15.20 -9.14 1.87
C PHE A 27 15.85 -10.55 1.87
N ARG A 28 15.11 -11.55 1.42
CA ARG A 28 15.68 -12.91 1.30
C ARG A 28 16.76 -13.01 0.22
N ALA A 29 16.63 -12.28 -0.86
CA ALA A 29 17.64 -12.23 -1.91
C ALA A 29 18.92 -11.52 -1.44
N ASP A 30 18.81 -10.47 -0.64
CA ASP A 30 19.94 -9.73 -0.06
C ASP A 30 20.81 -10.57 0.90
N LEU A 31 20.30 -11.74 1.31
CA LEU A 31 21.08 -12.72 2.08
C LEU A 31 21.94 -13.64 1.17
N LEU A 32 21.74 -13.61 -0.13
CA LEU A 32 22.51 -14.37 -1.13
C LEU A 32 23.65 -13.52 -1.68
N PRO A 33 24.64 -14.12 -2.35
CA PRO A 33 25.65 -13.37 -3.07
C PRO A 33 25.03 -12.49 -4.14
N GLU A 34 25.39 -11.21 -4.16
CA GLU A 34 24.99 -10.25 -5.17
C GLU A 34 26.13 -10.05 -6.18
N VAL A 35 25.82 -10.17 -7.46
CA VAL A 35 26.79 -9.94 -8.53
C VAL A 35 26.43 -8.64 -9.24
N ASN A 36 27.33 -7.66 -9.17
CA ASN A 36 27.16 -6.35 -9.78
C ASN A 36 28.21 -6.13 -10.86
N LEU A 37 27.79 -5.71 -12.03
CA LEU A 37 28.65 -5.18 -13.08
C LEU A 37 28.34 -3.70 -13.25
N THR A 38 29.30 -2.87 -12.92
CA THR A 38 29.22 -1.42 -13.10
C THR A 38 30.21 -0.95 -14.13
N GLY A 39 29.88 0.09 -14.86
CA GLY A 39 30.78 0.66 -15.84
C GLY A 39 30.53 2.15 -16.02
N THR A 40 31.58 2.91 -16.21
CA THR A 40 31.47 4.30 -16.62
C THR A 40 31.56 4.42 -18.13
N LEU A 41 30.58 5.10 -18.73
CA LEU A 41 30.66 5.51 -20.13
C LEU A 41 31.85 6.44 -20.32
N PRO A 42 32.32 6.65 -21.59
CA PRO A 42 33.50 7.44 -21.84
C PRO A 42 33.52 8.74 -21.05
N ASN A 43 34.47 8.85 -20.13
CA ASN A 43 34.71 10.06 -19.34
C ASN A 43 35.84 10.86 -20.00
N TYR A 44 35.50 12.02 -20.55
CA TYR A 44 36.47 12.95 -21.11
C TYR A 44 36.92 13.93 -20.03
N ASN A 45 38.22 13.90 -19.71
CA ASN A 45 38.83 14.81 -18.75
C ASN A 45 39.89 15.64 -19.43
N LYS A 46 39.75 16.98 -19.33
CA LYS A 46 40.77 17.95 -19.75
C LYS A 46 41.14 18.82 -18.56
N SER A 47 42.30 18.59 -17.99
CA SER A 47 42.79 19.27 -16.80
C SER A 47 44.25 19.68 -16.97
N TYR A 48 44.67 20.62 -16.13
CA TYR A 48 46.10 21.00 -15.98
C TYR A 48 46.52 20.60 -14.58
N SER A 49 47.58 19.79 -14.48
CA SER A 49 48.20 19.43 -13.21
C SER A 49 49.51 20.19 -13.07
N SER A 50 49.72 20.85 -11.95
CA SER A 50 51.00 21.45 -11.61
C SER A 50 51.93 20.41 -10.98
N TYR A 51 53.17 20.41 -11.36
CA TYR A 51 54.23 19.66 -10.69
C TYR A 51 55.38 20.59 -10.36
N GLN A 52 56.07 20.35 -9.26
CA GLN A 52 57.21 21.10 -8.84
C GLN A 52 58.47 20.45 -9.37
N ASN A 53 59.28 21.21 -10.14
CA ASN A 53 60.58 20.82 -10.60
C ASN A 53 61.59 20.76 -9.44
N SER A 54 62.71 20.08 -9.65
CA SER A 54 63.80 19.98 -8.68
C SER A 54 64.43 21.30 -8.33
N ASP A 55 64.26 22.37 -9.14
CA ASP A 55 64.74 23.75 -8.94
C ASP A 55 63.72 24.61 -8.15
N GLY A 56 62.57 24.00 -7.73
CA GLY A 56 61.51 24.71 -7.00
C GLY A 56 60.50 25.43 -7.89
N SER A 57 60.71 25.50 -9.21
CA SER A 57 59.74 26.07 -10.16
C SER A 57 58.52 25.16 -10.38
N TYR A 58 57.38 25.74 -10.74
CA TYR A 58 56.17 24.96 -11.06
C TYR A 58 56.03 24.84 -12.58
N GLY A 59 55.96 23.58 -13.06
CA GLY A 59 55.54 23.23 -14.40
C GLY A 59 54.04 22.83 -14.46
N PHE A 60 53.41 23.01 -15.62
CA PHE A 60 52.04 22.63 -15.83
C PHE A 60 51.98 21.58 -16.95
N VAL A 61 51.37 20.42 -16.64
CA VAL A 61 51.11 19.38 -17.62
C VAL A 61 49.60 19.39 -17.95
N ARG A 62 49.34 19.43 -19.23
CA ARG A 62 47.95 19.28 -19.74
C ARG A 62 47.62 17.83 -19.83
N ASN A 63 46.64 17.40 -19.03
CA ASN A 63 46.03 16.09 -19.10
C ASN A 63 44.78 16.17 -19.98
N ASN A 64 44.74 15.38 -21.03
CA ASN A 64 43.61 15.26 -21.94
C ASN A 64 43.35 13.76 -22.16
N THR A 65 42.42 13.21 -21.39
CA THR A 65 42.22 11.77 -21.31
C THR A 65 40.77 11.38 -21.59
N LEU A 66 40.60 10.28 -22.25
CA LEU A 66 39.33 9.56 -22.39
C LEU A 66 39.45 8.25 -21.60
N GLY A 67 38.63 8.09 -20.57
CA GLY A 67 38.62 6.94 -19.70
C GLY A 67 37.33 6.11 -19.84
N LEU A 68 37.46 4.80 -19.71
CA LEU A 68 36.38 3.82 -19.58
C LEU A 68 36.75 2.92 -18.42
N THR A 69 35.82 2.73 -17.46
CA THR A 69 36.03 1.81 -16.35
C THR A 69 34.94 0.74 -16.36
N GLY A 70 35.32 -0.49 -16.03
CA GLY A 70 34.39 -1.59 -15.82
C GLY A 70 34.77 -2.33 -14.54
N ASP A 71 33.81 -2.44 -13.62
CA ASP A 71 33.99 -3.09 -12.33
C ASP A 71 33.00 -4.23 -12.17
N LEU A 72 33.52 -5.41 -11.87
CA LEU A 72 32.73 -6.58 -11.48
C LEU A 72 32.88 -6.79 -9.98
N SER A 73 31.78 -6.82 -9.24
CA SER A 73 31.80 -7.15 -7.82
C SER A 73 30.88 -8.30 -7.48
N ILE A 74 31.31 -9.12 -6.53
CA ILE A 74 30.50 -10.17 -5.89
C ILE A 74 30.50 -9.86 -4.40
N ASP A 75 29.35 -9.49 -3.91
CA ASP A 75 29.12 -9.06 -2.52
C ASP A 75 28.32 -10.09 -1.76
N GLN A 76 28.83 -10.55 -0.60
CA GLN A 76 28.14 -11.49 0.27
C GLN A 76 28.02 -10.96 1.69
N ASN A 77 26.81 -10.81 2.14
CA ASN A 77 26.49 -10.45 3.52
C ASN A 77 26.61 -11.67 4.43
N ILE A 78 27.40 -11.56 5.51
CA ILE A 78 27.61 -12.63 6.49
C ILE A 78 26.61 -12.45 7.64
N TRP A 79 25.48 -13.15 7.58
CA TRP A 79 24.39 -12.99 8.56
C TRP A 79 24.78 -13.31 10.00
N LEU A 80 25.79 -14.18 10.19
CA LEU A 80 26.21 -14.62 11.51
C LEU A 80 26.95 -13.53 12.27
N THR A 81 27.84 -12.83 11.59
CA THR A 81 28.72 -11.79 12.17
C THR A 81 28.28 -10.37 11.87
N GLY A 82 27.42 -10.18 10.85
CA GLY A 82 27.04 -8.86 10.35
C GLY A 82 28.08 -8.21 9.44
N GLY A 83 29.13 -8.94 9.05
CA GLY A 83 30.14 -8.48 8.14
C GLY A 83 29.74 -8.61 6.66
N LYS A 84 30.53 -8.04 5.77
CA LYS A 84 30.39 -8.11 4.32
C LYS A 84 31.71 -8.57 3.70
N LEU A 85 31.63 -9.60 2.85
CA LEU A 85 32.72 -10.08 2.03
C LEU A 85 32.47 -9.61 0.61
N SER A 86 33.44 -8.90 0.02
CA SER A 86 33.38 -8.36 -1.34
C SER A 86 34.57 -8.89 -2.15
N LEU A 87 34.27 -9.46 -3.30
CA LEU A 87 35.24 -9.84 -4.32
C LEU A 87 35.07 -8.88 -5.49
N THR A 88 36.10 -8.09 -5.81
CA THR A 88 36.03 -7.09 -6.87
C THR A 88 37.10 -7.32 -7.92
N SER A 89 36.79 -7.04 -9.19
CA SER A 89 37.71 -7.02 -10.31
C SER A 89 37.43 -5.76 -11.11
N SER A 90 38.49 -5.00 -11.46
CA SER A 90 38.34 -3.76 -12.22
C SER A 90 39.20 -3.77 -13.47
N LEU A 91 38.70 -3.16 -14.54
CA LEU A 91 39.39 -2.91 -15.78
C LEU A 91 39.20 -1.45 -16.20
N ASP A 92 40.29 -0.73 -16.28
CA ASP A 92 40.34 0.66 -16.72
C ASP A 92 41.00 0.77 -18.08
N TYR A 93 40.34 1.45 -19.00
CA TYR A 93 40.94 1.88 -20.27
C TYR A 93 41.11 3.39 -20.27
N ILE A 94 42.35 3.82 -20.49
CA ILE A 94 42.71 5.26 -20.54
C ILE A 94 43.35 5.53 -21.87
N LYS A 95 42.81 6.46 -22.65
CA LYS A 95 43.38 6.97 -23.89
C LYS A 95 43.78 8.43 -23.67
N GLN A 96 45.08 8.73 -23.85
CA GLN A 96 45.54 10.10 -23.91
C GLN A 96 45.26 10.72 -25.29
N LEU A 97 44.61 11.89 -25.28
CA LEU A 97 44.29 12.63 -26.52
C LEU A 97 45.29 13.75 -26.69
N GLY A 98 46.15 13.63 -27.70
CA GLY A 98 47.20 14.65 -27.99
C GLY A 98 48.32 14.07 -28.87
N THR A 99 49.40 14.84 -29.10
CA THR A 99 50.56 14.39 -29.85
C THR A 99 51.25 13.25 -29.13
N GLY A 100 51.10 12.00 -29.65
CA GLY A 100 51.65 10.80 -29.04
C GLY A 100 50.60 9.88 -28.38
N GLY A 101 49.33 10.08 -28.63
CA GLY A 101 48.18 9.44 -27.98
C GLY A 101 48.30 7.97 -27.59
N ASP A 102 48.83 7.73 -26.40
CA ASP A 102 49.02 6.37 -25.87
C ASP A 102 47.72 5.82 -25.29
N ARG A 103 47.58 4.48 -25.40
CA ARG A 103 46.45 3.74 -24.82
C ARG A 103 46.98 2.83 -23.73
N HIS A 104 46.37 2.93 -22.58
CA HIS A 104 46.76 2.10 -21.44
C HIS A 104 45.56 1.31 -20.94
N PHE A 105 45.78 0.07 -20.60
CA PHE A 105 44.87 -0.76 -19.85
C PHE A 105 45.45 -1.00 -18.47
N MET A 106 44.68 -0.69 -17.46
CA MET A 106 44.98 -1.04 -16.07
C MET A 106 43.96 -2.01 -15.59
N SER A 107 44.36 -3.10 -14.97
CA SER A 107 43.45 -4.06 -14.38
C SER A 107 43.89 -4.42 -12.98
N VAL A 108 42.93 -4.50 -12.08
CA VAL A 108 43.10 -5.18 -10.81
C VAL A 108 42.33 -6.50 -10.93
N PRO A 109 43.03 -7.63 -11.18
CA PRO A 109 42.34 -8.87 -11.52
C PRO A 109 41.39 -9.36 -10.46
N VAL A 110 41.79 -9.33 -9.19
CA VAL A 110 40.97 -9.74 -8.07
C VAL A 110 41.42 -9.02 -6.79
N THR A 111 40.45 -8.40 -6.11
CA THR A 111 40.63 -7.89 -4.76
C THR A 111 39.58 -8.54 -3.84
N LEU A 112 40.01 -9.12 -2.75
CA LEU A 112 39.14 -9.68 -1.72
C LEU A 112 39.12 -8.70 -0.54
N GLN A 113 37.93 -8.20 -0.17
CA GLN A 113 37.76 -7.26 0.92
C GLN A 113 36.78 -7.83 1.94
N LEU A 114 37.16 -7.82 3.21
CA LEU A 114 36.28 -8.13 4.34
C LEU A 114 36.07 -6.88 5.18
N THR A 115 34.80 -6.51 5.34
CA THR A 115 34.37 -5.47 6.28
C THR A 115 33.62 -6.13 7.42
N GLN A 116 34.15 -6.05 8.66
CA GLN A 116 33.59 -6.73 9.81
C GLN A 116 33.39 -5.77 10.99
N PRO A 117 32.13 -5.46 11.38
CA PRO A 117 31.85 -4.76 12.62
C PRO A 117 32.16 -5.68 13.82
N ILE A 118 33.00 -5.24 14.74
CA ILE A 118 33.40 -6.05 15.92
C ILE A 118 32.42 -5.84 17.07
N PHE A 119 32.06 -4.61 17.36
CA PHE A 119 31.15 -4.25 18.47
C PHE A 119 29.87 -3.58 17.98
N GLY A 120 29.67 -3.50 16.67
CA GLY A 120 28.47 -2.95 16.06
C GLY A 120 27.28 -3.91 16.15
N VAL A 121 26.11 -3.39 15.89
CA VAL A 121 24.89 -4.21 15.82
C VAL A 121 24.87 -5.00 14.51
N ASN A 122 24.55 -6.27 14.61
CA ASN A 122 24.31 -7.10 13.44
C ASN A 122 22.90 -6.86 12.89
N ASN A 123 22.78 -5.91 11.96
CA ASN A 123 21.52 -5.50 11.32
C ASN A 123 20.84 -6.68 10.59
N ILE A 124 21.62 -7.55 9.96
CA ILE A 124 21.12 -8.71 9.22
C ILE A 124 20.39 -9.68 10.15
N LYS A 125 20.96 -9.91 11.34
CA LYS A 125 20.35 -10.77 12.36
C LYS A 125 19.03 -10.21 12.87
N TRP A 126 18.91 -8.89 13.05
CA TRP A 126 17.69 -8.24 13.46
C TRP A 126 16.64 -8.26 12.34
N ASN A 127 17.03 -7.93 11.12
CA ASN A 127 16.12 -7.96 9.96
C ASN A 127 15.57 -9.39 9.72
N ARG A 128 16.37 -10.42 9.94
CA ARG A 128 15.88 -11.82 9.89
C ARG A 128 14.80 -12.14 10.91
N ARG A 129 14.69 -11.39 12.01
CA ARG A 129 13.62 -11.52 12.99
C ARG A 129 12.43 -10.65 12.68
N ILE A 130 12.68 -9.44 12.16
CA ILE A 130 11.64 -8.41 11.91
C ILE A 130 10.89 -8.72 10.62
N GLU A 131 11.56 -9.00 9.51
CA GLU A 131 10.95 -9.14 8.19
C GLU A 131 9.89 -10.25 8.08
N PRO A 132 10.05 -11.44 8.70
CA PRO A 132 8.98 -12.44 8.72
C PRO A 132 7.74 -11.98 9.46
N VAL A 133 7.91 -11.20 10.55
CA VAL A 133 6.78 -10.64 11.31
C VAL A 133 6.09 -9.53 10.53
N ARG A 134 6.85 -8.67 9.83
CA ARG A 134 6.31 -7.64 8.93
C ARG A 134 5.45 -8.26 7.82
N TYR A 135 5.93 -9.34 7.21
CA TYR A 135 5.17 -10.06 6.20
C TYR A 135 3.93 -10.77 6.79
N ALA A 136 4.02 -11.31 8.00
CA ALA A 136 2.87 -11.88 8.71
C ALA A 136 1.82 -10.81 9.04
N GLU A 137 2.25 -9.62 9.46
CA GLU A 137 1.38 -8.46 9.66
C GLU A 137 0.66 -8.06 8.37
N ALA A 138 1.37 -7.96 7.24
CA ALA A 138 0.78 -7.63 5.95
C ALA A 138 -0.27 -8.66 5.50
N LYS A 139 -0.04 -9.94 5.74
CA LYS A 139 -1.05 -10.99 5.49
C LYS A 139 -2.29 -10.82 6.36
N ALA A 140 -2.10 -10.52 7.64
CA ALA A 140 -3.21 -10.28 8.55
C ALA A 140 -3.97 -9.00 8.17
N ALA A 141 -3.27 -7.94 7.76
CA ALA A 141 -3.85 -6.69 7.28
C ALA A 141 -4.69 -6.91 6.02
N PHE A 142 -4.22 -7.71 5.08
CA PHE A 142 -4.99 -8.07 3.88
C PHE A 142 -6.31 -8.79 4.24
N ILE A 143 -6.27 -9.72 5.18
CA ILE A 143 -7.49 -10.41 5.65
C ILE A 143 -8.45 -9.38 6.27
N THR A 144 -7.96 -8.53 7.17
CA THR A 144 -8.76 -7.46 7.79
C THR A 144 -9.39 -6.54 6.74
N ALA A 145 -8.61 -6.03 5.79
CA ALA A 145 -9.09 -5.18 4.72
C ALA A 145 -10.15 -5.88 3.85
N THR A 146 -9.97 -7.17 3.55
CA THR A 146 -10.96 -7.95 2.79
C THR A 146 -12.27 -8.12 3.56
N GLU A 147 -12.22 -8.31 4.88
CA GLU A 147 -13.41 -8.38 5.71
C GLU A 147 -14.08 -7.01 5.84
N GLU A 148 -13.33 -5.92 5.94
CA GLU A 148 -13.87 -4.55 5.93
C GLU A 148 -14.59 -4.22 4.62
N VAL A 149 -14.02 -4.61 3.47
CA VAL A 149 -14.69 -4.52 2.16
C VAL A 149 -16.01 -5.29 2.17
N THR A 150 -16.01 -6.49 2.76
CA THR A 150 -17.23 -7.32 2.87
C THR A 150 -18.29 -6.65 3.74
N MET A 151 -17.90 -6.14 4.91
CA MET A 151 -18.81 -5.43 5.81
C MET A 151 -19.40 -4.18 5.16
N ARG A 152 -18.59 -3.42 4.44
CA ARG A 152 -19.03 -2.24 3.70
C ARG A 152 -20.01 -2.59 2.59
N ALA A 153 -19.74 -3.67 1.83
CA ALA A 153 -20.66 -4.18 0.82
C ALA A 153 -22.03 -4.57 1.40
N ILE A 154 -22.01 -5.26 2.55
CA ILE A 154 -23.23 -5.65 3.28
C ILE A 154 -24.00 -4.40 3.71
N THR A 155 -23.32 -3.40 4.26
CA THR A 155 -23.95 -2.14 4.69
C THR A 155 -24.61 -1.42 3.49
N TYR A 156 -23.93 -1.27 2.38
CA TYR A 156 -24.50 -0.65 1.18
C TYR A 156 -25.67 -1.45 0.61
N TYR A 157 -25.60 -2.78 0.64
CA TYR A 157 -26.68 -3.64 0.22
C TYR A 157 -27.95 -3.44 1.06
N PHE A 158 -27.84 -3.45 2.39
CA PHE A 158 -28.97 -3.25 3.27
C PHE A 158 -29.51 -1.81 3.22
N ASN A 159 -28.64 -0.82 3.03
CA ASN A 159 -29.09 0.56 2.82
C ASN A 159 -29.93 0.69 1.54
N LEU A 160 -29.53 0.04 0.45
CA LEU A 160 -30.30 0.01 -0.78
C LEU A 160 -31.64 -0.74 -0.60
N LEU A 161 -31.63 -1.87 0.10
CA LEU A 161 -32.84 -2.62 0.41
C LEU A 161 -33.84 -1.77 1.22
N LEU A 162 -33.35 -1.09 2.26
CA LEU A 162 -34.17 -0.20 3.08
C LEU A 162 -34.76 0.96 2.27
N ALA A 163 -33.96 1.59 1.41
CA ALA A 163 -34.42 2.67 0.53
C ALA A 163 -35.50 2.19 -0.44
N LYS A 164 -35.39 0.96 -0.95
CA LYS A 164 -36.41 0.33 -1.81
C LYS A 164 -37.74 0.11 -1.06
N GLU A 165 -37.68 -0.42 0.17
CA GLU A 165 -38.87 -0.63 0.99
C GLU A 165 -39.53 0.71 1.39
N ASN A 166 -38.71 1.72 1.73
CA ASN A 166 -39.19 3.07 2.02
C ASN A 166 -39.90 3.70 0.80
N LEU A 167 -39.37 3.51 -0.40
CA LEU A 167 -40.04 3.96 -1.63
C LEU A 167 -41.39 3.26 -1.82
N GLY A 168 -41.48 1.95 -1.57
CA GLY A 168 -42.73 1.21 -1.59
C GLY A 168 -43.77 1.82 -0.64
N THR A 169 -43.36 2.10 0.59
CA THR A 169 -44.19 2.73 1.62
C THR A 169 -44.61 4.15 1.22
N ALA A 170 -43.71 4.98 0.71
CA ALA A 170 -44.00 6.34 0.24
C ALA A 170 -45.03 6.35 -0.92
N LYS A 171 -44.89 5.43 -1.87
CA LYS A 171 -45.87 5.25 -2.97
C LYS A 171 -47.26 4.90 -2.45
N GLN A 172 -47.35 3.96 -1.50
CA GLN A 172 -48.64 3.60 -0.89
C GLN A 172 -49.24 4.78 -0.12
N ASN A 173 -48.43 5.51 0.64
CA ASN A 173 -48.88 6.68 1.39
C ASN A 173 -49.39 7.79 0.47
N GLN A 174 -48.69 8.08 -0.64
CA GLN A 174 -49.16 9.04 -1.64
C GLN A 174 -50.52 8.60 -2.23
N THR A 175 -50.64 7.35 -2.68
CA THR A 175 -51.87 6.83 -3.23
C THR A 175 -53.06 6.96 -2.24
N ASN A 176 -52.80 6.67 -0.96
CA ASN A 176 -53.80 6.81 0.09
C ASN A 176 -54.19 8.28 0.33
N ALA A 177 -53.20 9.20 0.37
CA ALA A 177 -53.46 10.61 0.59
C ALA A 177 -54.18 11.27 -0.59
N ASP A 178 -53.84 10.91 -1.81
CA ASP A 178 -54.54 11.37 -3.02
C ASP A 178 -55.98 10.91 -3.01
N HIS A 179 -56.24 9.62 -2.69
CA HIS A 179 -57.61 9.10 -2.58
C HIS A 179 -58.43 9.81 -1.50
N LEU A 180 -57.84 10.05 -0.32
CA LEU A 180 -58.49 10.81 0.76
C LEU A 180 -58.87 12.23 0.33
N TYR A 181 -57.97 12.87 -0.41
CA TYR A 181 -58.20 14.24 -0.93
C TYR A 181 -59.34 14.23 -1.99
N GLU A 182 -59.42 13.23 -2.90
CA GLU A 182 -60.48 13.08 -3.85
C GLU A 182 -61.84 12.86 -3.16
N VAL A 183 -61.91 11.99 -2.15
CA VAL A 183 -63.14 11.79 -1.34
C VAL A 183 -63.53 13.09 -0.60
N ALA A 184 -62.56 13.83 -0.09
CA ALA A 184 -62.82 15.12 0.56
C ALA A 184 -63.39 16.15 -0.44
N LEU A 185 -62.87 16.21 -1.65
CA LEU A 185 -63.38 17.09 -2.71
C LEU A 185 -64.87 16.78 -3.00
N ALA A 186 -65.25 15.49 -3.08
CA ALA A 186 -66.66 15.05 -3.26
C ALA A 186 -67.53 15.46 -2.08
N LYS A 187 -67.07 15.23 -0.83
CA LYS A 187 -67.79 15.60 0.40
C LYS A 187 -67.97 17.12 0.51
N ARG A 188 -66.97 17.92 0.11
CA ARG A 188 -67.04 19.38 0.11
C ARG A 188 -68.11 19.89 -0.83
N LYS A 189 -68.20 19.32 -2.06
CA LYS A 189 -69.29 19.63 -3.01
C LYS A 189 -70.69 19.36 -2.43
N MET A 190 -70.82 18.35 -1.58
CA MET A 190 -72.05 18.02 -0.87
C MET A 190 -72.29 18.82 0.42
N GLY A 191 -71.38 19.76 0.79
CA GLY A 191 -71.48 20.56 2.00
C GLY A 191 -71.17 19.81 3.30
N GLN A 192 -70.57 18.61 3.25
CA GLN A 192 -70.38 17.73 4.41
C GLN A 192 -69.07 17.99 5.18
N ILE A 193 -68.12 18.76 4.60
CA ILE A 193 -66.84 19.12 5.24
C ILE A 193 -66.55 20.60 5.08
N SER A 194 -65.73 21.14 6.02
CA SER A 194 -65.28 22.52 5.99
C SER A 194 -64.17 22.74 4.96
N GLU A 195 -63.97 24.00 4.58
CA GLU A 195 -62.83 24.36 3.69
C GLU A 195 -61.49 24.09 4.34
N ASN A 196 -61.38 24.32 5.65
CA ASN A 196 -60.16 24.03 6.41
C ASN A 196 -59.78 22.53 6.37
N GLU A 197 -60.74 21.65 6.53
CA GLU A 197 -60.51 20.21 6.46
C GLU A 197 -60.06 19.80 5.04
N LEU A 198 -60.65 20.39 4.00
CA LEU A 198 -60.22 20.13 2.63
C LEU A 198 -58.78 20.59 2.40
N LEU A 199 -58.42 21.80 2.91
CA LEU A 199 -57.08 22.34 2.76
C LEU A 199 -56.04 21.50 3.54
N GLN A 200 -56.39 20.97 4.71
CA GLN A 200 -55.53 20.04 5.48
C GLN A 200 -55.27 18.75 4.70
N LEU A 201 -56.29 18.15 4.06
CA LEU A 201 -56.13 16.95 3.28
C LEU A 201 -55.31 17.21 1.97
N LYS A 202 -55.51 18.41 1.38
CA LYS A 202 -54.67 18.85 0.26
C LYS A 202 -53.21 18.98 0.67
N LEU A 203 -52.94 19.59 1.81
CA LEU A 203 -51.59 19.71 2.36
C LEU A 203 -50.97 18.32 2.64
N SER A 204 -51.77 17.40 3.19
CA SER A 204 -51.32 16.01 3.40
C SER A 204 -50.93 15.31 2.10
N ALA A 205 -51.72 15.45 1.04
CA ALA A 205 -51.40 14.90 -0.29
C ALA A 205 -50.14 15.50 -0.88
N LEU A 206 -49.94 16.82 -0.72
CA LEU A 206 -48.70 17.49 -1.19
C LEU A 206 -47.49 17.02 -0.41
N ASN A 207 -47.60 16.85 0.90
CA ASN A 207 -46.52 16.34 1.74
C ASN A 207 -46.18 14.88 1.38
N ALA A 208 -47.18 14.04 1.13
CA ALA A 208 -46.97 12.66 0.69
C ALA A 208 -46.27 12.59 -0.67
N LYS A 209 -46.60 13.50 -1.59
CA LYS A 209 -45.92 13.63 -2.89
C LYS A 209 -44.45 14.07 -2.72
N ALA A 210 -44.19 15.03 -1.84
CA ALA A 210 -42.82 15.46 -1.53
C ALA A 210 -42.00 14.31 -0.93
N ALA A 211 -42.58 13.55 0.02
CA ALA A 211 -41.93 12.39 0.63
C ALA A 211 -41.63 11.27 -0.41
N LEU A 212 -42.50 11.08 -1.40
CA LEU A 212 -42.22 10.16 -2.50
C LEU A 212 -41.02 10.59 -3.33
N THR A 213 -40.94 11.86 -3.70
CA THR A 213 -39.81 12.40 -4.49
C THR A 213 -38.48 12.25 -3.72
N GLU A 214 -38.52 12.49 -2.40
CA GLU A 214 -37.38 12.29 -1.51
C GLU A 214 -36.94 10.81 -1.47
N ALA A 215 -37.89 9.88 -1.33
CA ALA A 215 -37.61 8.45 -1.32
C ALA A 215 -37.07 7.94 -2.68
N GLU A 216 -37.52 8.49 -3.81
CA GLU A 216 -36.98 8.20 -5.15
C GLU A 216 -35.54 8.68 -5.28
N SER A 217 -35.23 9.90 -4.78
CA SER A 217 -33.89 10.45 -4.78
C SER A 217 -32.94 9.64 -3.90
N ASP A 218 -33.40 9.22 -2.70
CA ASP A 218 -32.60 8.39 -1.78
C ASP A 218 -32.29 7.02 -2.41
N LEU A 219 -33.28 6.35 -3.01
CA LEU A 219 -33.06 5.08 -3.71
C LEU A 219 -31.98 5.23 -4.80
N ASN A 220 -32.06 6.27 -5.61
CA ASN A 220 -31.07 6.52 -6.66
C ASN A 220 -29.67 6.75 -6.07
N ALA A 221 -29.58 7.50 -4.98
CA ALA A 221 -28.31 7.76 -4.29
C ALA A 221 -27.70 6.46 -3.72
N LYS A 222 -28.51 5.60 -3.06
CA LYS A 222 -28.03 4.31 -2.52
C LYS A 222 -27.67 3.33 -3.65
N MET A 223 -28.39 3.35 -4.76
CA MET A 223 -28.08 2.57 -5.95
C MET A 223 -26.71 2.98 -6.52
N PHE A 224 -26.49 4.27 -6.67
CA PHE A 224 -25.21 4.81 -7.14
C PHE A 224 -24.06 4.43 -6.21
N GLN A 225 -24.25 4.59 -4.89
CA GLN A 225 -23.22 4.22 -3.90
C GLN A 225 -22.81 2.75 -4.01
N LEU A 226 -23.77 1.83 -4.13
CA LEU A 226 -23.48 0.39 -4.23
C LEU A 226 -22.81 0.06 -5.57
N ARG A 227 -23.27 0.64 -6.69
CA ARG A 227 -22.65 0.44 -8.01
C ARG A 227 -21.21 0.94 -8.05
N ALA A 228 -20.97 2.17 -7.61
CA ALA A 228 -19.63 2.76 -7.54
C ALA A 228 -18.68 1.91 -6.68
N PHE A 229 -19.17 1.41 -5.54
CA PHE A 229 -18.38 0.53 -4.67
C PHE A 229 -18.07 -0.83 -5.30
N LEU A 230 -19.01 -1.40 -6.05
CA LEU A 230 -18.81 -2.69 -6.72
C LEU A 230 -18.06 -2.57 -8.04
N GLY A 231 -17.86 -1.34 -8.57
CA GLY A 231 -17.27 -1.12 -9.90
C GLY A 231 -18.18 -1.58 -11.05
N VAL A 232 -19.50 -1.54 -10.84
CA VAL A 232 -20.52 -1.97 -11.81
C VAL A 232 -20.98 -0.76 -12.64
N GLY A 233 -21.23 -0.96 -13.94
CA GLY A 233 -21.66 0.08 -14.86
C GLY A 233 -22.98 0.76 -14.47
N GLU A 234 -23.21 1.97 -14.99
CA GLU A 234 -24.40 2.77 -14.68
C GLU A 234 -25.70 2.15 -15.21
N ASP A 235 -25.62 1.34 -16.24
CA ASP A 235 -26.79 0.70 -16.89
C ASP A 235 -27.34 -0.53 -16.14
N GLU A 236 -26.57 -1.07 -15.18
CA GLU A 236 -27.00 -2.24 -14.43
C GLU A 236 -27.93 -1.88 -13.27
N VAL A 237 -29.14 -2.38 -13.28
CA VAL A 237 -30.11 -2.22 -12.19
C VAL A 237 -29.93 -3.32 -11.15
N LEU A 238 -29.43 -2.95 -9.97
CA LEU A 238 -29.31 -3.88 -8.87
C LEU A 238 -30.65 -3.99 -8.14
N ASN A 239 -31.20 -5.21 -8.07
CA ASN A 239 -32.44 -5.47 -7.35
C ASN A 239 -32.16 -6.23 -6.06
N PRO A 240 -32.09 -5.55 -4.89
CA PRO A 240 -31.83 -6.23 -3.63
C PRO A 240 -33.05 -7.10 -3.24
N VAL A 241 -32.75 -8.27 -2.71
CA VAL A 241 -33.73 -9.22 -2.19
C VAL A 241 -33.42 -9.46 -0.71
N LEU A 242 -34.45 -9.53 0.13
CA LEU A 242 -34.25 -9.84 1.54
C LEU A 242 -33.63 -11.24 1.67
N PRO A 243 -32.44 -11.37 2.29
CA PRO A 243 -31.83 -12.68 2.49
C PRO A 243 -32.62 -13.49 3.52
N GLU A 244 -32.61 -14.80 3.35
CA GLU A 244 -33.14 -15.69 4.38
C GLU A 244 -32.32 -15.56 5.67
N ALA A 245 -33.00 -15.69 6.82
CA ALA A 245 -32.32 -15.65 8.11
C ALA A 245 -31.33 -16.80 8.23
N VAL A 246 -30.06 -16.50 8.45
CA VAL A 246 -29.02 -17.49 8.68
C VAL A 246 -28.70 -17.52 10.18
N ASP A 247 -28.83 -18.66 10.82
CA ASP A 247 -28.38 -18.84 12.19
C ASP A 247 -26.85 -18.68 12.25
N GLY A 248 -26.40 -17.67 12.97
CA GLY A 248 -24.97 -17.43 13.17
C GLY A 248 -24.34 -18.52 14.05
N PRO A 249 -23.05 -18.85 13.83
CA PRO A 249 -22.36 -19.79 14.70
C PRO A 249 -22.27 -19.24 16.12
N ARG A 250 -22.44 -20.10 17.12
CA ARG A 250 -22.21 -19.72 18.52
C ARG A 250 -20.72 -19.43 18.70
N MET A 251 -20.41 -18.20 19.13
CA MET A 251 -19.03 -17.78 19.36
C MET A 251 -18.67 -18.04 20.82
N GLU A 252 -17.60 -18.79 21.04
CA GLU A 252 -17.01 -19.00 22.35
C GLU A 252 -15.86 -18.01 22.56
N TYR A 253 -15.90 -17.25 23.67
CA TYR A 253 -14.97 -16.16 23.93
C TYR A 253 -13.50 -16.58 23.81
N ASN A 254 -13.11 -17.69 24.44
CA ASN A 254 -11.72 -18.15 24.43
C ASN A 254 -11.22 -18.52 23.03
N GLN A 255 -12.07 -19.11 22.20
CA GLN A 255 -11.72 -19.46 20.81
C GLN A 255 -11.54 -18.20 19.95
N VAL A 256 -12.44 -17.21 20.12
CA VAL A 256 -12.34 -15.93 19.41
C VAL A 256 -11.10 -15.16 19.85
N LEU A 257 -10.82 -15.10 21.17
CA LEU A 257 -9.64 -14.42 21.70
C LEU A 257 -8.34 -15.02 21.16
N ASN A 258 -8.18 -16.34 21.19
CA ASN A 258 -6.99 -17.00 20.69
C ASN A 258 -6.78 -16.76 19.19
N LYS A 259 -7.84 -16.86 18.38
CA LYS A 259 -7.77 -16.55 16.95
C LYS A 259 -7.46 -15.08 16.69
N ALA A 260 -8.01 -14.15 17.50
CA ALA A 260 -7.70 -12.74 17.39
C ALA A 260 -6.23 -12.44 17.67
N LEU A 261 -5.67 -13.01 18.75
CA LEU A 261 -4.25 -12.84 19.10
C LEU A 261 -3.29 -13.42 18.04
N GLU A 262 -3.67 -14.51 17.38
CA GLU A 262 -2.84 -15.13 16.34
C GLU A 262 -2.93 -14.43 14.99
N ARG A 263 -4.11 -13.96 14.61
CA ARG A 263 -4.41 -13.53 13.22
C ARG A 263 -4.73 -12.06 13.06
N ASN A 264 -4.89 -11.31 14.15
CA ASN A 264 -5.20 -9.89 14.06
C ASN A 264 -3.96 -9.10 13.63
N SER A 265 -4.12 -8.24 12.64
CA SER A 265 -3.06 -7.34 12.14
C SER A 265 -2.49 -6.46 13.25
N PHE A 266 -3.31 -5.98 14.17
CA PHE A 266 -2.89 -5.16 15.31
C PHE A 266 -1.96 -5.92 16.26
N ALA A 267 -2.24 -7.20 16.56
CA ALA A 267 -1.37 -8.03 17.39
C ALA A 267 0.01 -8.25 16.74
N GLN A 268 0.03 -8.51 15.42
CA GLN A 268 1.28 -8.62 14.67
C GLN A 268 2.04 -7.29 14.59
N ASN A 269 1.33 -6.17 14.46
CA ASN A 269 1.91 -4.83 14.49
C ASN A 269 2.60 -4.53 15.82
N ILE A 270 1.97 -4.84 16.96
CA ILE A 270 2.59 -4.68 18.27
C ILE A 270 3.87 -5.52 18.37
N ARG A 271 3.83 -6.77 17.93
CA ARG A 271 5.00 -7.65 17.94
C ARG A 271 6.14 -7.12 17.08
N ARG A 272 5.83 -6.59 15.88
CA ARG A 272 6.83 -5.96 15.02
C ARG A 272 7.44 -4.73 15.69
N ARG A 273 6.60 -3.82 16.21
CA ARG A 273 7.06 -2.61 16.90
C ARG A 273 7.94 -2.92 18.11
N GLN A 274 7.63 -3.96 18.85
CA GLN A 274 8.49 -4.40 19.96
C GLN A 274 9.86 -4.84 19.46
N LEU A 275 9.91 -5.65 18.39
CA LEU A 275 11.19 -6.08 17.80
C LEU A 275 11.98 -4.91 17.21
N GLU A 276 11.30 -3.94 16.58
CA GLU A 276 11.94 -2.74 16.05
C GLU A 276 12.49 -1.84 17.18
N ALA A 277 11.75 -1.65 18.26
CA ALA A 277 12.22 -0.91 19.43
C ALA A 277 13.43 -1.59 20.10
N ASP A 278 13.40 -2.92 20.25
CA ASP A 278 14.55 -3.68 20.75
C ASP A 278 15.78 -3.53 19.83
N TYR A 279 15.56 -3.51 18.52
CA TYR A 279 16.60 -3.26 17.52
C TYR A 279 17.17 -1.85 17.64
N GLU A 280 16.34 -0.83 17.78
CA GLU A 280 16.77 0.57 17.97
C GLU A 280 17.63 0.72 19.24
N VAL A 281 17.21 0.12 20.36
CA VAL A 281 17.99 0.11 21.60
C VAL A 281 19.33 -0.61 21.40
N ALA A 282 19.32 -1.76 20.70
CA ALA A 282 20.55 -2.48 20.40
C ALA A 282 21.49 -1.63 19.52
N THR A 283 20.93 -0.93 18.53
CA THR A 283 21.67 -0.05 17.61
C THR A 283 22.29 1.13 18.38
N ALA A 284 21.53 1.80 19.23
CA ALA A 284 22.03 2.88 20.06
C ALA A 284 23.19 2.43 20.97
N ARG A 285 23.07 1.25 21.58
CA ARG A 285 24.14 0.67 22.40
C ARG A 285 25.36 0.27 21.57
N GLY A 286 25.16 -0.27 20.37
CA GLY A 286 26.23 -0.63 19.46
C GLY A 286 27.03 0.57 18.98
N ASN A 287 26.36 1.66 18.64
CA ASN A 287 27.00 2.89 18.16
C ASN A 287 27.92 3.56 19.19
N LEU A 288 27.70 3.31 20.48
CA LEU A 288 28.61 3.78 21.54
C LEU A 288 30.00 3.11 21.50
N ARG A 289 30.14 1.96 20.82
CA ARG A 289 31.34 1.11 20.85
C ARG A 289 31.69 0.55 19.47
N SER A 290 31.23 1.20 18.38
CA SER A 290 31.47 0.68 17.02
C SER A 290 32.97 0.73 16.67
N VAL A 291 33.49 -0.42 16.25
CA VAL A 291 34.82 -0.58 15.66
C VAL A 291 34.65 -1.46 14.43
N ASP A 292 35.07 -0.96 13.29
CA ASP A 292 35.03 -1.70 12.05
C ASP A 292 36.44 -2.17 11.67
N LEU A 293 36.57 -3.45 11.37
CA LEU A 293 37.78 -4.04 10.84
C LEU A 293 37.68 -4.12 9.31
N PHE A 294 38.68 -3.57 8.63
CA PHE A 294 38.84 -3.66 7.19
C PHE A 294 40.09 -4.50 6.88
N ALA A 295 39.94 -5.52 6.05
CA ALA A 295 41.01 -6.31 5.50
C ALA A 295 40.85 -6.38 3.98
N SER A 296 41.94 -6.12 3.24
CA SER A 296 41.99 -6.20 1.78
C SER A 296 43.25 -6.91 1.31
#